data_65255bee8242e1140b4211381a9cf891
#
_entry.id   65255bee8242e1140b4211381a9cf891
#
_cell.length_a   1.000
_cell.length_b   1.000
_cell.length_c   1.000
_cell.angle_alpha   90.00
_cell.angle_beta   90.00
_cell.angle_gamma   90.00
#
_symmetry.space_group_name_H-M   'P 1'
#
loop_
_entity.id
_entity.type
_entity.pdbx_description
1 polymer ?
#
loop_
_entity_poly.entity_id
_entity_poly.type
_entity_poly.pdbx_seq_one_letter_code
_entity_poly.pdbx_strand_id
1 'polypeptide(L)'
;MNDLTGFQRDLLLIISGLDEPKGLDVNEEIEKYYGTEIQHGRLYPNLDTLVEKGFVTKGQHDLRTNMYMLTNHGKDEIKAHLSWTWSYIPDELKAGLTDSTLGTQTQ
;
A
#
# COMPACT_ATOMS: atom_id res chain seq x y z
N MET A 1 -0.64 -10.54 -6.15
CA MET A 1 0.32 -10.03 -5.13
C MET A 1 1.16 -11.11 -4.47
N ASN A 2 1.03 -12.34 -4.94
CA ASN A 2 1.83 -13.43 -4.36
C ASN A 2 3.31 -13.36 -4.70
N ASP A 3 3.70 -12.57 -5.70
CA ASP A 3 5.08 -12.34 -6.09
C ASP A 3 5.73 -11.15 -5.39
N LEU A 4 4.98 -10.47 -4.53
CA LEU A 4 5.50 -9.36 -3.73
C LEU A 4 5.84 -9.85 -2.32
N THR A 5 6.88 -9.24 -1.75
CA THR A 5 7.15 -9.45 -0.32
C THR A 5 6.07 -8.76 0.51
N GLY A 6 5.97 -9.12 1.79
CA GLY A 6 5.04 -8.43 2.69
C GLY A 6 5.27 -6.93 2.73
N PHE A 7 6.55 -6.53 2.79
CA PHE A 7 6.91 -5.12 2.81
C PHE A 7 6.46 -4.39 1.52
N GLN A 8 6.70 -5.00 0.36
CA GLN A 8 6.28 -4.43 -0.93
C GLN A 8 4.76 -4.32 -1.01
N ARG A 9 4.05 -5.33 -0.54
CA ARG A 9 2.58 -5.32 -0.50
C ARG A 9 2.06 -4.18 0.36
N ASP A 10 2.66 -4.00 1.54
CA ASP A 10 2.27 -2.93 2.45
C ASP A 10 2.53 -1.55 1.85
N LEU A 11 3.68 -1.38 1.17
CA LEU A 11 3.98 -0.13 0.45
C LEU A 11 2.94 0.15 -0.64
N LEU A 12 2.57 -0.86 -1.41
CA LEU A 12 1.58 -0.70 -2.47
C LEU A 12 0.22 -0.27 -1.91
N LEU A 13 -0.19 -0.88 -0.80
CA LEU A 13 -1.45 -0.52 -0.14
C LEU A 13 -1.42 0.91 0.38
N ILE A 14 -0.31 1.34 0.97
CA ILE A 14 -0.14 2.72 1.43
C ILE A 14 -0.27 3.69 0.26
N ILE A 15 0.42 3.41 -0.84
CA ILE A 15 0.36 4.27 -2.03
C ILE A 15 -1.08 4.38 -2.54
N SER A 16 -1.83 3.28 -2.50
CA SER A 16 -3.23 3.29 -2.95
C SER A 16 -4.12 4.18 -2.09
N GLY A 17 -3.78 4.34 -0.83
CA GLY A 17 -4.59 5.14 0.11
C GLY A 17 -4.20 6.60 0.20
N LEU A 18 -3.06 6.98 -0.37
CA LEU A 18 -2.59 8.35 -0.37
C LEU A 18 -2.75 8.96 -1.76
N ASP A 19 -2.83 10.29 -1.83
CA ASP A 19 -2.99 11.00 -3.09
C ASP A 19 -1.62 11.44 -3.60
N GLU A 20 -1.12 10.75 -4.61
CA GLU A 20 0.18 11.03 -5.24
C GLU A 20 1.28 11.27 -4.21
N PRO A 21 1.54 10.30 -3.31
CA PRO A 21 2.49 10.52 -2.23
C PRO A 21 3.93 10.62 -2.73
N LYS A 22 4.71 11.39 -2.00
CA LYS A 22 6.17 11.39 -2.16
C LYS A 22 6.73 10.17 -1.41
N GLY A 23 7.96 9.79 -1.72
CA GLY A 23 8.61 8.68 -1.02
C GLY A 23 8.63 8.86 0.49
N LEU A 24 8.88 10.09 0.97
CA LEU A 24 8.90 10.38 2.40
C LEU A 24 7.52 10.23 3.04
N ASP A 25 6.45 10.53 2.32
CA ASP A 25 5.09 10.33 2.81
C ASP A 25 4.80 8.84 3.02
N VAL A 26 5.21 8.04 2.05
CA VAL A 26 5.06 6.58 2.15
C VAL A 26 5.88 6.04 3.32
N ASN A 27 7.11 6.54 3.48
CA ASN A 27 7.98 6.12 4.57
C ASN A 27 7.36 6.43 5.93
N GLU A 28 6.78 7.61 6.08
CA GLU A 28 6.13 8.00 7.33
C GLU A 28 4.99 7.06 7.69
N GLU A 29 4.17 6.69 6.71
CA GLU A 29 3.04 5.78 6.96
C GLU A 29 3.49 4.36 7.27
N ILE A 30 4.51 3.83 6.55
CA ILE A 30 4.98 2.49 6.84
C ILE A 30 5.66 2.41 8.21
N GLU A 31 6.34 3.46 8.62
CA GLU A 31 6.95 3.53 9.95
C GLU A 31 5.91 3.51 11.05
N LYS A 32 4.80 4.22 10.86
CA LYS A 32 3.68 4.18 11.80
C LYS A 32 3.13 2.77 11.96
N TYR A 33 2.93 2.09 10.85
CA TYR A 33 2.35 0.76 10.85
C TYR A 33 3.29 -0.27 11.47
N TYR A 34 4.58 -0.20 11.13
CA TYR A 34 5.56 -1.16 11.63
C TYR A 34 6.05 -0.81 13.05
N GLY A 35 5.83 0.43 13.48
CA GLY A 35 6.27 0.88 14.79
C GLY A 35 7.78 1.00 14.92
N THR A 36 8.49 1.20 13.81
CA THR A 36 9.94 1.32 13.79
C THR A 36 10.38 2.14 12.61
N GLU A 37 11.60 2.67 12.70
CA GLU A 37 12.21 3.43 11.64
C GLU A 37 12.55 2.51 10.44
N ILE A 38 12.33 3.00 9.23
CA ILE A 38 12.65 2.27 8.00
C ILE A 38 13.76 3.01 7.27
N GLN A 39 14.86 2.31 7.02
CA GLN A 39 16.00 2.88 6.33
C GLN A 39 15.65 3.17 4.87
N HIS A 40 16.13 4.30 4.35
CA HIS A 40 15.91 4.67 2.95
C HIS A 40 16.48 3.62 1.98
N GLY A 41 17.56 2.95 2.38
CA GLY A 41 18.13 1.85 1.59
C GLY A 41 17.22 0.64 1.48
N ARG A 42 16.22 0.52 2.34
CA ARG A 42 15.18 -0.50 2.22
C ARG A 42 13.96 0.03 1.47
N LEU A 43 13.61 1.28 1.71
CA LEU A 43 12.41 1.88 1.13
C LEU A 43 12.49 2.02 -0.38
N TYR A 44 13.50 2.75 -0.87
CA TYR A 44 13.54 3.16 -2.28
C TYR A 44 13.76 1.99 -3.25
N PRO A 45 14.63 1.01 -2.98
CA PRO A 45 14.72 -0.15 -3.87
C PRO A 45 13.40 -0.93 -3.98
N ASN A 46 12.63 -0.99 -2.90
CA ASN A 46 11.36 -1.69 -2.92
C ASN A 46 10.27 -0.88 -3.64
N LEU A 47 10.31 0.45 -3.55
CA LEU A 47 9.44 1.30 -4.37
C LEU A 47 9.79 1.13 -5.85
N ASP A 48 11.08 1.06 -6.19
CA ASP A 48 11.51 0.84 -7.57
C ASP A 48 11.04 -0.52 -8.09
N THR A 49 11.03 -1.55 -7.26
CA THR A 49 10.48 -2.85 -7.65
C THR A 49 9.00 -2.74 -8.03
N LEU A 50 8.22 -1.98 -7.28
CA LEU A 50 6.81 -1.78 -7.61
C LEU A 50 6.64 -1.05 -8.95
N VAL A 51 7.52 -0.10 -9.25
CA VAL A 51 7.54 0.59 -10.54
C VAL A 51 7.89 -0.39 -11.66
N GLU A 52 8.94 -1.20 -11.48
CA GLU A 52 9.37 -2.19 -12.47
C GLU A 52 8.28 -3.21 -12.77
N LYS A 53 7.51 -3.61 -11.78
CA LYS A 53 6.42 -4.57 -11.96
C LYS A 53 5.16 -3.93 -12.57
N GLY A 54 5.17 -2.61 -12.75
CA GLY A 54 4.06 -1.92 -13.39
C GLY A 54 2.87 -1.63 -12.48
N PHE A 55 3.03 -1.81 -11.16
CA PHE A 55 1.95 -1.54 -10.21
C PHE A 55 1.86 -0.06 -9.84
N VAL A 56 2.96 0.66 -10.02
CA VAL A 56 3.10 2.05 -9.63
C VAL A 56 3.89 2.77 -10.70
N THR A 57 3.55 4.03 -10.96
CA THR A 57 4.39 4.92 -11.77
C THR A 57 5.10 5.90 -10.84
N LYS A 58 6.25 6.36 -11.28
CA LYS A 58 7.04 7.35 -10.57
C LYS A 58 7.08 8.62 -11.41
N GLY A 59 6.48 9.70 -10.91
CA GLY A 59 6.50 11.00 -11.54
C GLY A 59 7.40 11.95 -10.76
N GLN A 60 7.86 13.01 -11.44
CA GLN A 60 8.71 14.00 -10.81
C GLN A 60 7.86 15.16 -10.30
N HIS A 61 7.91 15.40 -8.99
CA HIS A 61 7.22 16.53 -8.38
C HIS A 61 8.03 17.80 -8.56
N ASP A 62 9.34 17.72 -8.34
CA ASP A 62 10.31 18.77 -8.59
C ASP A 62 11.65 18.11 -8.93
N LEU A 63 12.73 18.90 -8.98
CA LEU A 63 14.04 18.40 -9.41
C LEU A 63 14.60 17.28 -8.51
N ARG A 64 14.11 17.15 -7.28
CA ARG A 64 14.67 16.21 -6.31
C ARG A 64 13.64 15.24 -5.73
N THR A 65 12.37 15.47 -6.03
CA THR A 65 11.28 14.75 -5.36
C THR A 65 10.43 14.01 -6.36
N ASN A 66 10.27 12.71 -6.14
CA ASN A 66 9.40 11.86 -6.94
C ASN A 66 8.08 11.62 -6.21
N MET A 67 7.01 11.54 -7.00
CA MET A 67 5.68 11.12 -6.55
C MET A 67 5.40 9.73 -7.10
N TYR A 68 4.60 8.99 -6.37
CA TYR A 68 4.22 7.63 -6.76
C TYR A 68 2.72 7.57 -6.97
N MET A 69 2.31 6.91 -8.05
CA MET A 69 0.89 6.78 -8.39
C MET A 69 0.56 5.35 -8.71
N LEU A 70 -0.58 4.90 -8.20
CA LEU A 70 -1.06 3.57 -8.48
C LEU A 70 -1.53 3.47 -9.93
N THR A 71 -1.08 2.45 -10.64
CA THR A 71 -1.53 2.20 -12.02
C THR A 71 -2.83 1.40 -11.99
N ASN A 72 -3.49 1.28 -13.16
CA ASN A 72 -4.65 0.39 -13.27
C ASN A 72 -4.26 -1.05 -12.98
N HIS A 73 -3.06 -1.46 -13.41
CA HIS A 73 -2.54 -2.80 -13.09
C HIS A 73 -2.38 -2.98 -11.56
N GLY A 74 -1.87 -1.96 -10.88
CA GLY A 74 -1.77 -1.97 -9.42
C GLY A 74 -3.13 -2.06 -8.74
N LYS A 75 -4.11 -1.31 -9.25
CA LYS A 75 -5.49 -1.38 -8.75
C LYS A 75 -6.07 -2.77 -8.87
N ASP A 76 -5.88 -3.39 -10.03
CA ASP A 76 -6.39 -4.74 -10.28
C ASP A 76 -5.74 -5.76 -9.34
N GLU A 77 -4.44 -5.63 -9.11
CA GLU A 77 -3.73 -6.51 -8.18
C GLU A 77 -4.25 -6.38 -6.75
N ILE A 78 -4.50 -5.15 -6.29
CA ILE A 78 -5.05 -4.93 -4.96
C ILE A 78 -6.46 -5.53 -4.86
N LYS A 79 -7.30 -5.29 -5.86
CA LYS A 79 -8.67 -5.84 -5.88
C LYS A 79 -8.65 -7.36 -5.81
N ALA A 80 -7.79 -7.99 -6.62
CA ALA A 80 -7.69 -9.44 -6.65
C ALA A 80 -7.22 -9.99 -5.30
N HIS A 81 -6.25 -9.33 -4.68
CA HIS A 81 -5.74 -9.75 -3.38
C HIS A 81 -6.79 -9.59 -2.28
N LEU A 82 -7.53 -8.49 -2.29
CA LEU A 82 -8.61 -8.28 -1.32
C LEU A 82 -9.71 -9.32 -1.48
N SER A 83 -10.08 -9.62 -2.72
CA SER A 83 -11.09 -10.65 -3.00
C SER A 83 -10.63 -12.03 -2.52
N TRP A 84 -9.37 -12.38 -2.82
CA TRP A 84 -8.79 -13.63 -2.35
C TRP A 84 -8.76 -13.70 -0.82
N THR A 85 -8.28 -12.65 -0.18
CA THR A 85 -8.22 -12.56 1.29
C THR A 85 -9.61 -12.72 1.88
N TRP A 86 -10.58 -11.98 1.35
CA TRP A 86 -11.95 -12.00 1.85
C TRP A 86 -12.58 -13.39 1.75
N SER A 87 -12.22 -14.16 0.71
CA SER A 87 -12.77 -15.50 0.52
C SER A 87 -12.39 -16.48 1.63
N TYR A 88 -11.30 -16.21 2.35
CA TYR A 88 -10.82 -17.07 3.44
C TYR A 88 -11.21 -16.54 4.82
N ILE A 89 -11.76 -15.34 4.90
CA ILE A 89 -12.14 -14.77 6.19
C ILE A 89 -13.49 -15.35 6.62
N PRO A 90 -13.58 -15.99 7.81
CA PRO A 90 -14.84 -16.51 8.28
C PRO A 90 -15.86 -15.41 8.57
N ASP A 91 -17.14 -15.75 8.45
CA ASP A 91 -18.23 -14.79 8.64
C ASP A 91 -18.15 -14.08 10.00
N GLU A 92 -17.73 -14.78 11.03
CA GLU A 92 -17.54 -14.22 12.36
C GLU A 92 -16.57 -13.04 12.35
N LEU A 93 -15.44 -13.19 11.64
CA LEU A 93 -14.46 -12.12 11.53
C LEU A 93 -14.94 -11.01 10.62
N LYS A 94 -15.69 -11.35 9.57
CA LYS A 94 -16.26 -10.33 8.67
C LYS A 94 -17.23 -9.43 9.43
N ALA A 95 -18.08 -10.00 10.26
CA ALA A 95 -19.01 -9.25 11.09
C ALA A 95 -18.26 -8.30 12.03
N GLY A 96 -17.22 -8.78 12.66
CA GLY A 96 -16.39 -7.96 13.55
C GLY A 96 -15.72 -6.81 12.83
N LEU A 97 -15.20 -7.05 11.62
CA LEU A 97 -14.58 -6.01 10.80
C LEU A 97 -15.60 -4.96 10.41
N THR A 98 -16.78 -5.37 9.99
CA THR A 98 -17.84 -4.45 9.61
C THR A 98 -18.24 -3.57 10.78
N ASP A 99 -18.49 -4.18 11.93
CA ASP A 99 -18.95 -3.45 13.12
C ASP A 99 -17.86 -2.53 13.66
N SER A 100 -16.64 -3.04 13.81
CA SER A 100 -15.55 -2.27 14.45
C SER A 100 -14.94 -1.23 13.52
N THR A 101 -14.90 -1.49 12.23
CA THR A 101 -14.24 -0.60 11.28
C THR A 101 -15.21 0.43 10.73
N LEU A 102 -16.34 0.00 10.19
CA LEU A 102 -17.29 0.92 9.56
C LEU A 102 -18.12 1.68 10.60
N GLY A 103 -18.49 1.01 11.68
CA GLY A 103 -19.23 1.66 12.76
C GLY A 103 -18.45 2.81 13.39
N THR A 104 -17.17 2.63 13.57
CA THR A 104 -16.29 3.65 14.15
C THR A 104 -16.21 4.88 13.25
N GLN A 105 -16.21 4.66 11.94
CA GLN A 105 -16.09 5.76 10.98
C GLN A 105 -17.35 6.61 10.89
N THR A 106 -18.48 6.08 11.27
CA THR A 106 -19.72 6.81 11.21
C THR A 106 -19.95 7.70 12.42
N GLN A 107 -19.14 7.58 13.40
CA GLN A 107 -19.20 8.39 14.61
C GLN A 107 -18.26 9.58 14.51
#